data_eb645b36b1e036d48c5e3c7ee1fb4bf4
#
_entry.id   eb645b36b1e036d48c5e3c7ee1fb4bf4
#
_cell.length_a   1.000
_cell.length_b   1.000
_cell.length_c   1.000
_cell.angle_alpha   90.00
_cell.angle_beta   90.00
_cell.angle_gamma   90.00
#
_symmetry.space_group_name_H-M   'P 1'
#
loop_
_entity.id
_entity.type
_entity.pdbx_description
1 polymer ?
#
loop_
_entity_poly.entity_id
_entity_poly.type
_entity_poly.pdbx_seq_one_letter_code
_entity_poly.pdbx_strand_id
1 'polypeptide(L)'
;MKTHLTMASLVTSLLLASCASVNTAHTPPDGSAEKNAILQATQRALARQGRKNLVLVVPYLKVHNGWAWIQVNPQSAKGKQHYESQSGLLQEKATNEWTLLEWMPAEEGTNYTKYFKNLKAKYPAAPPDIFPQ
;
A
#
# COMPACT_ATOMS: atom_id res chain seq x y z
N MET A 1 18.03 -57.46 40.43
CA MET A 1 17.13 -56.92 39.36
C MET A 1 17.44 -55.42 39.17
N LYS A 2 18.05 -55.09 38.08
CA LYS A 2 18.32 -53.65 37.70
C LYS A 2 17.41 -53.30 36.56
N THR A 3 16.43 -52.46 36.83
CA THR A 3 15.56 -51.87 35.83
C THR A 3 16.24 -50.63 35.23
N HIS A 4 16.64 -50.70 33.97
CA HIS A 4 17.14 -49.55 33.23
C HIS A 4 15.96 -48.78 32.72
N LEU A 5 15.78 -47.55 33.23
CA LEU A 5 14.81 -46.60 32.74
C LEU A 5 15.47 -45.79 31.61
N THR A 6 15.10 -46.08 30.38
CA THR A 6 15.52 -45.31 29.20
C THR A 6 14.65 -44.07 29.11
N MET A 7 15.22 -42.90 29.37
CA MET A 7 14.60 -41.62 29.08
C MET A 7 14.70 -41.36 27.59
N ALA A 8 13.56 -41.37 26.91
CA ALA A 8 13.44 -40.88 25.55
C ALA A 8 13.37 -39.34 25.59
N SER A 9 14.44 -38.70 25.09
CA SER A 9 14.49 -37.25 24.96
C SER A 9 13.71 -36.84 23.72
N LEU A 10 12.55 -36.20 23.90
CA LEU A 10 11.74 -35.65 22.82
C LEU A 10 12.32 -34.28 22.43
N VAL A 11 13.09 -34.26 21.36
CA VAL A 11 13.58 -33.01 20.78
C VAL A 11 12.45 -32.38 19.98
N THR A 12 11.78 -31.41 20.56
CA THR A 12 10.77 -30.60 19.88
C THR A 12 11.51 -29.57 19.04
N SER A 13 11.62 -29.83 17.73
CA SER A 13 12.14 -28.86 16.76
C SER A 13 11.13 -27.74 16.58
N LEU A 14 11.41 -26.58 17.18
CA LEU A 14 10.66 -25.36 16.94
C LEU A 14 11.02 -24.84 15.54
N LEU A 15 10.14 -25.08 14.58
CA LEU A 15 10.20 -24.43 13.27
C LEU A 15 9.85 -22.97 13.46
N LEU A 16 10.87 -22.12 13.58
CA LEU A 16 10.75 -20.69 13.46
C LEU A 16 10.42 -20.38 12.00
N ALA A 17 9.14 -20.17 11.71
CA ALA A 17 8.72 -19.60 10.43
C ALA A 17 9.28 -18.17 10.35
N SER A 18 10.40 -18.05 9.64
CA SER A 18 11.02 -16.77 9.29
C SER A 18 10.07 -16.05 8.32
N CYS A 19 9.26 -15.10 8.81
CA CYS A 19 8.58 -14.14 7.93
C CYS A 19 9.66 -13.31 7.24
N ALA A 20 9.97 -13.64 5.99
CA ALA A 20 10.83 -12.81 5.16
C ALA A 20 10.14 -11.47 4.96
N SER A 21 10.63 -10.41 5.62
CA SER A 21 10.20 -9.05 5.34
C SER A 21 10.57 -8.70 3.90
N VAL A 22 9.59 -8.27 3.12
CA VAL A 22 9.82 -7.79 1.75
C VAL A 22 10.58 -6.47 1.85
N ASN A 23 11.87 -6.46 1.49
CA ASN A 23 12.76 -5.29 1.59
C ASN A 23 12.68 -4.37 0.36
N THR A 24 11.74 -4.61 -0.56
CA THR A 24 11.56 -3.84 -1.79
C THR A 24 10.10 -3.52 -2.00
N ALA A 25 9.85 -2.42 -2.73
CA ALA A 25 8.50 -2.09 -3.14
C ALA A 25 7.90 -3.20 -4.01
N HIS A 26 6.65 -3.54 -3.74
CA HIS A 26 5.89 -4.55 -4.48
C HIS A 26 4.56 -3.98 -4.95
N THR A 27 3.99 -4.61 -5.97
CA THR A 27 2.62 -4.35 -6.39
C THR A 27 1.74 -5.46 -5.82
N PRO A 28 0.81 -5.15 -4.91
CA PRO A 28 -0.06 -6.19 -4.35
C PRO A 28 -0.96 -6.79 -5.44
N PRO A 29 -1.16 -8.11 -5.42
CA PRO A 29 -2.01 -8.79 -6.40
C PRO A 29 -3.46 -8.30 -6.39
N ASP A 30 -4.10 -8.36 -7.55
CA ASP A 30 -5.54 -8.12 -7.65
C ASP A 30 -6.31 -9.07 -6.73
N GLY A 31 -7.31 -8.53 -6.03
CA GLY A 31 -8.13 -9.29 -5.08
C GLY A 31 -7.46 -9.58 -3.73
N SER A 32 -6.19 -9.21 -3.52
CA SER A 32 -5.54 -9.35 -2.22
C SER A 32 -6.18 -8.43 -1.17
N ALA A 33 -6.13 -8.84 0.09
CA ALA A 33 -6.62 -8.02 1.22
C ALA A 33 -5.90 -6.67 1.27
N GLU A 34 -4.61 -6.64 1.02
CA GLU A 34 -3.80 -5.42 0.98
C GLU A 34 -4.28 -4.47 -0.12
N LYS A 35 -4.41 -4.94 -1.35
CA LYS A 35 -4.87 -4.11 -2.47
C LYS A 35 -6.29 -3.60 -2.25
N ASN A 36 -7.20 -4.45 -1.81
CA ASN A 36 -8.57 -4.07 -1.52
C ASN A 36 -8.66 -2.99 -0.44
N ALA A 37 -7.87 -3.10 0.62
CA ALA A 37 -7.82 -2.11 1.70
C ALA A 37 -7.29 -0.76 1.20
N ILE A 38 -6.27 -0.75 0.36
CA ILE A 38 -5.72 0.48 -0.25
C ILE A 38 -6.76 1.12 -1.17
N LEU A 39 -7.44 0.33 -2.01
CA LEU A 39 -8.49 0.86 -2.89
C LEU A 39 -9.66 1.43 -2.11
N GLN A 40 -10.09 0.79 -1.04
CA GLN A 40 -11.14 1.32 -0.17
C GLN A 40 -10.75 2.65 0.48
N ALA A 41 -9.51 2.78 0.96
CA ALA A 41 -9.00 4.03 1.51
C ALA A 41 -8.98 5.14 0.45
N THR A 42 -8.57 4.82 -0.76
CA THR A 42 -8.56 5.73 -1.92
C THR A 42 -9.97 6.17 -2.27
N GLN A 43 -10.94 5.25 -2.32
CA GLN A 43 -12.35 5.54 -2.58
C GLN A 43 -12.95 6.45 -1.49
N ARG A 44 -12.64 6.21 -0.22
CA ARG A 44 -13.08 7.09 0.88
C ARG A 44 -12.53 8.51 0.71
N ALA A 45 -11.27 8.65 0.32
CA ALA A 45 -10.66 9.95 0.08
C ALA A 45 -11.31 10.69 -1.10
N LEU A 46 -11.64 9.98 -2.20
CA LEU A 46 -12.37 10.54 -3.33
C LEU A 46 -13.80 10.94 -2.96
N ALA A 47 -14.46 10.15 -2.11
CA ALA A 47 -15.79 10.46 -1.63
C ALA A 47 -15.84 11.76 -0.83
N ARG A 48 -14.77 12.08 -0.07
CA ARG A 48 -14.65 13.39 0.63
C ARG A 48 -14.53 14.56 -0.35
N GLN A 49 -14.09 14.32 -1.57
CA GLN A 49 -14.08 15.30 -2.67
C GLN A 49 -15.42 15.35 -3.42
N GLY A 50 -16.45 14.66 -2.94
CA GLY A 50 -17.76 14.57 -3.60
C GLY A 50 -17.85 13.54 -4.74
N ARG A 51 -16.81 12.72 -4.93
CA ARG A 51 -16.73 11.71 -6.00
C ARG A 51 -17.06 10.33 -5.43
N LYS A 52 -18.32 9.92 -5.55
CA LYS A 52 -18.84 8.64 -5.03
C LYS A 52 -19.10 7.64 -6.15
N ASN A 53 -19.14 6.36 -5.79
CA ASN A 53 -19.51 5.24 -6.66
C ASN A 53 -18.60 5.16 -7.93
N LEU A 54 -17.32 5.36 -7.75
CA LEU A 54 -16.35 5.30 -8.81
C LEU A 54 -15.72 3.91 -8.91
N VAL A 55 -15.43 3.50 -10.13
CA VAL A 55 -14.52 2.39 -10.45
C VAL A 55 -13.12 2.99 -10.61
N LEU A 56 -12.13 2.41 -9.94
CA LEU A 56 -10.75 2.86 -9.99
C LEU A 56 -9.94 1.96 -10.93
N VAL A 57 -9.49 2.51 -12.03
CA VAL A 57 -8.42 1.90 -12.82
C VAL A 57 -7.10 2.34 -12.21
N VAL A 58 -6.20 1.39 -11.93
CA VAL A 58 -4.96 1.63 -11.19
C VAL A 58 -3.75 1.36 -12.07
N PRO A 59 -3.24 2.35 -12.80
CA PRO A 59 -2.05 2.18 -13.62
C PRO A 59 -0.75 2.03 -12.83
N TYR A 60 -0.73 2.51 -11.58
CA TYR A 60 0.44 2.41 -10.72
C TYR A 60 0.04 2.21 -9.26
N LEU A 61 0.66 1.23 -8.62
CA LEU A 61 0.59 1.02 -7.17
C LEU A 61 1.87 0.33 -6.72
N LYS A 62 2.57 0.94 -5.80
CA LYS A 62 3.73 0.35 -5.11
C LYS A 62 3.56 0.48 -3.61
N VAL A 63 3.88 -0.60 -2.91
CA VAL A 63 3.77 -0.72 -1.45
C VAL A 63 5.10 -1.15 -0.87
N HIS A 64 5.52 -0.52 0.22
CA HIS A 64 6.72 -0.90 0.97
C HIS A 64 6.62 -0.42 2.41
N ASN A 65 6.82 -1.32 3.37
CA ASN A 65 6.86 -1.02 4.81
C ASN A 65 5.70 -0.16 5.32
N GLY A 66 4.47 -0.49 4.95
CA GLY A 66 3.29 0.24 5.41
C GLY A 66 3.07 1.59 4.73
N TRP A 67 3.75 1.85 3.64
CA TRP A 67 3.57 3.02 2.79
C TRP A 67 3.20 2.60 1.38
N ALA A 68 2.36 3.38 0.73
CA ALA A 68 1.97 3.14 -0.65
C ALA A 68 1.89 4.44 -1.45
N TRP A 69 2.29 4.37 -2.71
CA TRP A 69 1.99 5.38 -3.71
C TRP A 69 1.07 4.79 -4.75
N ILE A 70 -0.05 5.47 -4.99
CA ILE A 70 -1.07 5.03 -5.95
C ILE A 70 -1.31 6.11 -7.00
N GLN A 71 -1.51 5.66 -8.25
CA GLN A 71 -2.14 6.46 -9.30
C GLN A 71 -3.44 5.78 -9.69
N VAL A 72 -4.50 6.55 -9.77
CA VAL A 72 -5.83 6.06 -10.17
C VAL A 72 -6.39 6.90 -11.29
N ASN A 73 -7.11 6.23 -12.20
CA ASN A 73 -7.93 6.84 -13.23
C ASN A 73 -9.40 6.54 -12.87
N PRO A 74 -10.08 7.44 -12.14
CA PRO A 74 -11.45 7.21 -11.73
C PRO A 74 -12.40 7.28 -12.93
N GLN A 75 -13.39 6.40 -12.92
CA GLN A 75 -14.45 6.42 -13.92
C GLN A 75 -15.80 6.09 -13.28
N SER A 76 -16.89 6.45 -13.95
CA SER A 76 -18.23 6.06 -13.51
C SER A 76 -18.41 4.54 -13.55
N ALA A 77 -19.36 4.01 -12.78
CA ALA A 77 -19.59 2.57 -12.65
C ALA A 77 -19.79 1.85 -13.98
N LYS A 78 -20.35 2.52 -15.00
CA LYS A 78 -20.55 1.97 -16.34
C LYS A 78 -19.44 2.34 -17.33
N GLY A 79 -18.36 3.00 -16.88
CA GLY A 79 -17.24 3.42 -17.70
C GLY A 79 -17.55 4.52 -18.73
N LYS A 80 -18.72 5.14 -18.67
CA LYS A 80 -19.15 6.18 -19.63
C LYS A 80 -18.49 7.53 -19.38
N GLN A 81 -18.10 7.81 -18.13
CA GLN A 81 -17.46 9.05 -17.75
C GLN A 81 -16.11 8.75 -17.11
N HIS A 82 -15.07 9.44 -17.59
CA HIS A 82 -13.72 9.39 -17.09
C HIS A 82 -13.38 10.70 -16.38
N TYR A 83 -12.69 10.59 -15.25
CA TYR A 83 -12.25 11.73 -14.46
C TYR A 83 -10.73 11.85 -14.54
N GLU A 84 -10.22 13.00 -14.15
CA GLU A 84 -8.78 13.22 -14.12
C GLU A 84 -8.06 12.19 -13.25
N SER A 85 -6.91 11.76 -13.74
CA SER A 85 -5.97 10.92 -13.00
C SER A 85 -5.53 11.62 -11.72
N GLN A 86 -5.49 10.88 -10.62
CA GLN A 86 -4.98 11.36 -9.35
C GLN A 86 -3.95 10.41 -8.79
N SER A 87 -2.95 10.98 -8.11
CA SER A 87 -1.93 10.22 -7.41
C SER A 87 -1.86 10.65 -5.97
N GLY A 88 -1.56 9.72 -5.08
CA GLY A 88 -1.53 10.02 -3.66
C GLY A 88 -0.66 9.09 -2.84
N LEU A 89 -0.31 9.57 -1.65
CA LEU A 89 0.45 8.85 -0.64
C LEU A 89 -0.48 8.28 0.42
N LEU A 90 -0.34 6.98 0.69
CA LEU A 90 -1.07 6.30 1.75
C LEU A 90 -0.11 5.76 2.80
N GLN A 91 -0.62 5.64 4.02
CA GLN A 91 0.06 4.97 5.12
C GLN A 91 -0.86 3.97 5.79
N GLU A 92 -0.33 2.80 6.08
CA GLU A 92 -0.98 1.79 6.90
C GLU A 92 -0.84 2.18 8.39
N LYS A 93 -1.96 2.30 9.09
CA LYS A 93 -2.00 2.65 10.52
C LYS A 93 -2.10 1.42 11.42
N ALA A 94 -2.75 0.39 10.94
CA ALA A 94 -2.86 -0.94 11.52
C ALA A 94 -3.00 -1.93 10.37
N THR A 95 -2.96 -3.24 10.62
CA THR A 95 -3.05 -4.26 9.57
C THR A 95 -4.25 -4.03 8.66
N ASN A 96 -4.00 -3.78 7.38
CA ASN A 96 -4.99 -3.45 6.35
C ASN A 96 -5.89 -2.23 6.65
N GLU A 97 -5.44 -1.34 7.54
CA GLU A 97 -6.07 -0.05 7.80
C GLU A 97 -5.26 1.07 7.18
N TRP A 98 -5.59 1.43 5.97
CA TRP A 98 -4.90 2.43 5.18
C TRP A 98 -5.59 3.78 5.25
N THR A 99 -4.79 4.84 5.23
CA THR A 99 -5.25 6.23 5.18
C THR A 99 -4.51 6.94 4.05
N LEU A 100 -5.25 7.62 3.19
CA LEU A 100 -4.66 8.54 2.21
C LEU A 100 -4.27 9.83 2.92
N LEU A 101 -2.98 10.13 2.92
CA LEU A 101 -2.42 11.28 3.63
C LEU A 101 -2.42 12.54 2.78
N GLU A 102 -2.11 12.40 1.50
CA GLU A 102 -1.90 13.55 0.62
C GLU A 102 -2.15 13.17 -0.84
N TRP A 103 -2.88 14.01 -1.54
CA TRP A 103 -3.00 13.97 -2.99
C TRP A 103 -1.90 14.81 -3.64
N MET A 104 -1.31 14.30 -4.71
CA MET A 104 -0.40 15.08 -5.54
C MET A 104 -1.19 16.20 -6.25
N PRO A 105 -0.69 17.45 -6.25
CA PRO A 105 -1.32 18.52 -7.03
C PRO A 105 -1.38 18.18 -8.53
N ALA A 106 -2.53 18.38 -9.14
CA ALA A 106 -2.75 18.16 -10.57
C ALA A 106 -2.73 19.49 -11.36
N GLU A 107 -2.14 20.54 -10.79
CA GLU A 107 -2.11 21.87 -11.41
C GLU A 107 -1.10 21.93 -12.57
N GLU A 108 -1.49 22.62 -13.63
CA GLU A 108 -0.61 22.90 -14.74
C GLU A 108 0.63 23.68 -14.25
N GLY A 109 1.82 23.27 -14.71
CA GLY A 109 3.08 23.88 -14.30
C GLY A 109 3.65 23.37 -12.96
N THR A 110 3.08 22.32 -12.36
CA THR A 110 3.64 21.69 -11.16
C THR A 110 5.07 21.18 -11.41
N ASN A 111 6.02 21.61 -10.60
CA ASN A 111 7.37 21.05 -10.59
C ASN A 111 7.39 19.75 -9.79
N TYR A 112 7.26 18.63 -10.47
CA TYR A 112 7.20 17.30 -9.82
C TYR A 112 8.49 16.94 -9.08
N THR A 113 9.65 17.30 -9.58
CA THR A 113 10.93 17.06 -8.89
C THR A 113 10.95 17.75 -7.54
N LYS A 114 10.55 19.02 -7.48
CA LYS A 114 10.43 19.78 -6.24
C LYS A 114 9.35 19.21 -5.33
N TYR A 115 8.20 18.82 -5.90
CA TYR A 115 7.11 18.21 -5.15
C TYR A 115 7.56 16.94 -4.43
N PHE A 116 8.18 15.99 -5.14
CA PHE A 116 8.65 14.74 -4.52
C PHE A 116 9.78 14.98 -3.51
N LYS A 117 10.67 15.93 -3.75
CA LYS A 117 11.68 16.32 -2.78
C LYS A 117 11.04 16.80 -1.47
N ASN A 118 10.04 17.67 -1.56
CA ASN A 118 9.32 18.18 -0.39
C ASN A 118 8.50 17.10 0.31
N LEU A 119 7.87 16.21 -0.47
CA LEU A 119 7.09 15.10 0.06
C LEU A 119 7.97 14.13 0.87
N LYS A 120 9.14 13.78 0.35
CA LYS A 120 10.11 12.93 1.06
C LYS A 120 10.64 13.59 2.32
N ALA A 121 10.82 14.91 2.34
CA ALA A 121 11.20 15.66 3.52
C ALA A 121 10.08 15.69 4.58
N LYS A 122 8.83 15.79 4.15
CA LYS A 122 7.64 15.78 5.01
C LYS A 122 7.37 14.39 5.61
N TYR A 123 7.62 13.34 4.83
CA TYR A 123 7.41 11.94 5.22
C TYR A 123 8.69 11.12 5.06
N PRO A 124 9.69 11.34 5.92
CA PRO A 124 11.01 10.72 5.77
C PRO A 124 10.99 9.19 5.94
N ALA A 125 9.98 8.64 6.60
CA ALA A 125 9.81 7.21 6.77
C ALA A 125 9.24 6.51 5.52
N ALA A 126 8.68 7.26 4.57
CA ALA A 126 8.18 6.68 3.32
C ALA A 126 9.36 6.20 2.46
N PRO A 127 9.42 4.90 2.11
CA PRO A 127 10.50 4.37 1.28
C PRO A 127 10.52 5.01 -0.11
N PRO A 128 11.70 5.42 -0.62
CA PRO A 128 11.78 6.13 -1.91
C PRO A 128 11.38 5.26 -3.11
N ASP A 129 11.44 3.95 -2.99
CA ASP A 129 11.13 3.00 -4.08
C ASP A 129 9.61 2.80 -4.35
N ILE A 130 8.74 3.40 -3.54
CA ILE A 130 7.30 3.43 -3.85
C ILE A 130 6.93 4.49 -4.88
N PHE A 131 7.73 5.55 -4.99
CA PHE A 131 7.45 6.65 -5.90
C PHE A 131 7.81 6.31 -7.35
N PRO A 132 7.09 6.85 -8.34
CA PRO A 132 7.48 6.67 -9.74
C PRO A 132 8.85 7.26 -10.01
N GLN A 133 9.64 6.56 -10.85
CA GLN A 133 10.99 6.97 -11.27
C GLN A 133 10.91 7.83 -12.54
#